data_6725ec7c95eaa52a859bf3cf7002b34d
#
_entry.id   6725ec7c95eaa52a859bf3cf7002b34d
#
_cell.length_a   1.000
_cell.length_b   1.000
_cell.length_c   1.000
_cell.angle_alpha   90.00
_cell.angle_beta   90.00
_cell.angle_gamma   90.00
#
_symmetry.space_group_name_H-M   'P 1'
#
loop_
_entity.id
_entity.type
_entity.pdbx_description
1 polymer ?
#
loop_
_entity_poly.entity_id
_entity_poly.type
_entity_poly.pdbx_seq_one_letter_code
_entity_poly.pdbx_strand_id
1 'polypeptide(L)'
;MRDAVRRLVEDGTLRPGTRLPSSRQLAADLCVSRSVVVEAYEQLTAEGYLVTRRGSGTSVAEDGGGLAPVSSALTAAAATSASAPVDGDGAEAAWDLRTGTSNLLAFPRQEWIRCVTVALGAAGHRELSYSPPAGVPLTRHILAGYLGRVRGVRTRSEDLMITSGFAQGLALLCRVLGDRGHRTLAVEDPGHPGEREFIASARIRPVGIPVDAEGIRVDLLEQSGARAVLTTPGHQFPTGACLSRARREQLIAWARAVDGYVIEDDYDNAYRSRSGQPSALQSLAPDRVVYAGSASKVLAPALRLGWLAAPSELMASLEHVRAGWDIGCSGLEQLAFARFIDTGGLDRHQRRLRAEFAGRREVVRREVARRLPGTRVLGGDGGLQAYLELPPAVDEDALIRAARGRSVLIRGGRFHTLTDTGRPPALVLSYATVGCEGLARGIAELGVAYRRLLPGAVEGETT
;
A
#
# COMPACT_ATOMS: atom_id res chain seq x y z
N MET A 1 17.58 9.21 -34.73
CA MET A 1 19.02 9.52 -34.99
C MET A 1 19.86 9.35 -33.74
N ARG A 2 19.59 10.08 -32.64
CA ARG A 2 20.31 9.94 -31.37
C ARG A 2 20.48 8.46 -30.93
N ASP A 3 19.38 7.70 -30.84
CA ASP A 3 19.41 6.30 -30.39
C ASP A 3 20.10 5.35 -31.41
N ALA A 4 20.17 5.74 -32.67
CA ALA A 4 20.93 4.99 -33.67
C ALA A 4 22.44 5.19 -33.49
N VAL A 5 22.89 6.45 -33.31
CA VAL A 5 24.31 6.74 -33.06
C VAL A 5 24.77 6.11 -31.73
N ARG A 6 23.93 6.20 -30.69
CA ARG A 6 24.22 5.55 -29.41
C ARG A 6 24.45 4.04 -29.58
N ARG A 7 23.55 3.33 -30.24
CA ARG A 7 23.69 1.90 -30.52
C ARG A 7 24.98 1.56 -31.26
N LEU A 8 25.33 2.35 -32.28
CA LEU A 8 26.57 2.14 -33.05
C LEU A 8 27.83 2.36 -32.22
N VAL A 9 27.77 3.16 -31.15
CA VAL A 9 28.87 3.31 -30.19
C VAL A 9 28.88 2.13 -29.20
N GLU A 10 27.73 1.74 -28.69
CA GLU A 10 27.56 0.66 -27.72
C GLU A 10 27.91 -0.71 -28.28
N ASP A 11 27.59 -0.98 -29.54
CA ASP A 11 27.94 -2.24 -30.24
C ASP A 11 29.36 -2.24 -30.83
N GLY A 12 30.10 -1.14 -30.66
CA GLY A 12 31.48 -1.01 -31.12
C GLY A 12 31.65 -0.75 -32.61
N THR A 13 30.58 -0.56 -33.37
CA THR A 13 30.60 -0.18 -34.79
C THR A 13 31.29 1.18 -34.97
N LEU A 14 30.99 2.13 -34.09
CA LEU A 14 31.71 3.39 -33.97
C LEU A 14 32.70 3.28 -32.81
N ARG A 15 33.99 3.11 -33.12
CA ARG A 15 35.07 2.94 -32.15
C ARG A 15 35.37 4.26 -31.41
N PRO A 16 35.88 4.22 -30.18
CA PRO A 16 36.43 5.38 -29.48
C PRO A 16 37.38 6.19 -30.37
N GLY A 17 37.27 7.50 -30.34
CA GLY A 17 38.05 8.41 -31.18
C GLY A 17 37.54 8.56 -32.63
N THR A 18 36.56 7.74 -33.09
CA THR A 18 36.00 7.85 -34.45
C THR A 18 35.40 9.24 -34.65
N ARG A 19 35.83 9.94 -35.70
CA ARG A 19 35.30 11.26 -36.03
C ARG A 19 33.99 11.15 -36.76
N LEU A 20 32.98 11.86 -36.29
CA LEU A 20 31.66 11.92 -36.91
C LEU A 20 31.59 13.01 -37.98
N PRO A 21 30.71 12.88 -38.99
CA PRO A 21 30.46 13.92 -39.99
C PRO A 21 30.06 15.21 -39.33
N SER A 22 30.33 16.37 -39.97
CA SER A 22 29.81 17.63 -39.46
C SER A 22 28.28 17.66 -39.45
N SER A 23 27.69 18.42 -38.53
CA SER A 23 26.21 18.53 -38.46
C SER A 23 25.55 18.94 -39.78
N ARG A 24 26.27 19.71 -40.61
CA ARG A 24 25.82 20.11 -41.93
C ARG A 24 25.87 18.93 -42.92
N GLN A 25 26.94 18.16 -42.91
CA GLN A 25 27.10 16.99 -43.75
C GLN A 25 26.08 15.92 -43.42
N LEU A 26 26.00 15.54 -42.16
CA LEU A 26 25.08 14.49 -41.69
C LEU A 26 23.59 14.88 -41.93
N ALA A 27 23.27 16.15 -41.80
CA ALA A 27 21.92 16.63 -42.11
C ALA A 27 21.58 16.49 -43.61
N ALA A 28 22.55 16.75 -44.50
CA ALA A 28 22.38 16.53 -45.93
C ALA A 28 22.26 15.05 -46.26
N ASP A 29 23.12 14.21 -45.71
CA ASP A 29 23.16 12.75 -45.97
C ASP A 29 21.86 12.05 -45.51
N LEU A 30 21.27 12.53 -44.40
CA LEU A 30 20.05 11.96 -43.83
C LEU A 30 18.75 12.66 -44.24
N CYS A 31 18.85 13.71 -45.09
CA CYS A 31 17.69 14.53 -45.49
C CYS A 31 16.88 15.10 -44.32
N VAL A 32 17.55 15.54 -43.24
CA VAL A 32 16.93 16.16 -42.07
C VAL A 32 17.40 17.60 -41.86
N SER A 33 16.73 18.37 -41.00
CA SER A 33 17.19 19.72 -40.70
C SER A 33 18.49 19.68 -39.87
N ARG A 34 19.38 20.64 -40.07
CA ARG A 34 20.65 20.76 -39.32
C ARG A 34 20.40 20.88 -37.82
N SER A 35 19.33 21.52 -37.39
CA SER A 35 18.99 21.66 -35.95
C SER A 35 18.78 20.30 -35.27
N VAL A 36 18.15 19.35 -35.96
CA VAL A 36 17.93 17.97 -35.42
C VAL A 36 19.27 17.24 -35.21
N VAL A 37 20.25 17.46 -36.10
CA VAL A 37 21.59 16.86 -35.95
C VAL A 37 22.36 17.54 -34.83
N VAL A 38 22.30 18.87 -34.74
CA VAL A 38 22.94 19.63 -33.66
C VAL A 38 22.43 19.19 -32.29
N GLU A 39 21.11 19.14 -32.13
CA GLU A 39 20.45 18.71 -30.87
C GLU A 39 20.87 17.27 -30.50
N ALA A 40 20.91 16.35 -31.47
CA ALA A 40 21.33 14.99 -31.21
C ALA A 40 22.81 14.91 -30.82
N TYR A 41 23.69 15.70 -31.42
CA TYR A 41 25.12 15.73 -31.06
C TYR A 41 25.35 16.39 -29.70
N GLU A 42 24.63 17.45 -29.37
CA GLU A 42 24.66 18.11 -28.07
C GLU A 42 24.20 17.14 -26.97
N GLN A 43 23.10 16.44 -27.21
CA GLN A 43 22.58 15.46 -26.27
C GLN A 43 23.56 14.29 -26.04
N LEU A 44 24.12 13.71 -27.11
CA LEU A 44 25.11 12.62 -27.02
C LEU A 44 26.42 13.10 -26.37
N THR A 45 26.77 14.38 -26.52
CA THR A 45 27.92 14.98 -25.84
C THR A 45 27.64 15.16 -24.35
N ALA A 46 26.44 15.61 -23.98
CA ALA A 46 26.00 15.71 -22.59
C ALA A 46 25.90 14.33 -21.92
N GLU A 47 25.56 13.30 -22.67
CA GLU A 47 25.51 11.91 -22.21
C GLU A 47 26.90 11.22 -22.18
N GLY A 48 27.99 11.91 -22.63
CA GLY A 48 29.35 11.40 -22.61
C GLY A 48 29.74 10.44 -23.75
N TYR A 49 28.86 10.19 -24.72
CA TYR A 49 29.16 9.36 -25.88
C TYR A 49 30.04 10.06 -26.90
N LEU A 50 29.95 11.40 -27.00
CA LEU A 50 30.67 12.21 -27.94
C LEU A 50 31.46 13.30 -27.23
N VAL A 51 32.56 13.73 -27.87
CA VAL A 51 33.34 14.89 -27.45
C VAL A 51 33.43 15.86 -28.63
N THR A 52 33.04 17.12 -28.40
CA THR A 52 33.17 18.19 -29.40
C THR A 52 34.32 19.12 -29.04
N ARG A 53 35.31 19.26 -29.95
CA ARG A 53 36.46 20.18 -29.79
C ARG A 53 36.37 21.27 -30.85
N ARG A 54 36.51 22.55 -30.44
CA ARG A 54 36.54 23.68 -31.36
C ARG A 54 37.67 23.50 -32.38
N GLY A 55 37.31 23.55 -33.68
CA GLY A 55 38.25 23.36 -34.79
C GLY A 55 38.53 21.89 -35.16
N SER A 56 38.24 20.92 -34.32
CA SER A 56 38.51 19.48 -34.59
C SER A 56 37.24 18.67 -34.88
N GLY A 57 36.04 19.24 -34.68
CA GLY A 57 34.77 18.57 -34.91
C GLY A 57 34.32 17.69 -33.72
N THR A 58 33.39 16.76 -34.00
CA THR A 58 32.80 15.86 -33.01
C THR A 58 33.32 14.44 -33.23
N SER A 59 33.78 13.76 -32.17
CA SER A 59 34.25 12.39 -32.20
C SER A 59 33.63 11.56 -31.05
N VAL A 60 33.67 10.24 -31.17
CA VAL A 60 33.32 9.32 -30.11
C VAL A 60 34.30 9.48 -28.94
N ALA A 61 33.81 9.52 -27.71
CA ALA A 61 34.64 9.68 -26.51
C ALA A 61 35.64 8.54 -26.38
N GLU A 62 36.91 8.86 -25.95
CA GLU A 62 37.98 7.86 -25.81
C GLU A 62 37.73 6.87 -24.69
N ASP A 63 37.04 7.29 -23.63
CA ASP A 63 36.70 6.44 -22.49
C ASP A 63 35.44 5.57 -22.74
N GLY A 64 35.03 5.46 -24.01
CA GLY A 64 33.94 4.56 -24.44
C GLY A 64 32.61 4.79 -23.75
N GLY A 65 32.28 6.04 -23.34
CA GLY A 65 31.00 6.38 -22.70
C GLY A 65 30.64 5.40 -21.56
N GLY A 66 31.57 5.13 -20.68
CA GLY A 66 31.48 4.06 -19.69
C GLY A 66 30.61 4.39 -18.46
N LEU A 67 29.45 4.96 -18.67
CA LEU A 67 28.30 4.68 -17.81
C LEU A 67 27.58 3.50 -18.44
N ALA A 68 27.68 2.32 -17.82
CA ALA A 68 26.86 1.16 -18.19
C ALA A 68 25.43 1.63 -18.48
N PRO A 69 24.81 1.21 -19.59
CA PRO A 69 23.53 1.77 -20.02
C PRO A 69 22.53 1.63 -18.89
N VAL A 70 22.12 2.74 -18.31
CA VAL A 70 21.06 2.83 -17.29
C VAL A 70 19.80 2.11 -17.79
N SER A 71 19.62 2.02 -19.10
CA SER A 71 18.53 1.29 -19.75
C SER A 71 18.61 -0.22 -19.55
N SER A 72 19.81 -0.84 -19.63
CA SER A 72 19.94 -2.30 -19.38
C SER A 72 19.89 -2.60 -17.88
N ALA A 73 20.41 -1.70 -17.05
CA ALA A 73 20.29 -1.81 -15.59
C ALA A 73 18.85 -1.63 -15.13
N LEU A 74 18.07 -0.72 -15.73
CA LEU A 74 16.64 -0.57 -15.46
C LEU A 74 15.82 -1.75 -15.99
N THR A 75 16.20 -2.33 -17.15
CA THR A 75 15.50 -3.50 -17.68
C THR A 75 15.92 -4.79 -16.93
N ALA A 76 17.19 -4.92 -16.56
CA ALA A 76 17.66 -6.01 -15.70
C ALA A 76 17.16 -5.84 -14.26
N ALA A 77 17.17 -4.61 -13.71
CA ALA A 77 16.58 -4.31 -12.41
C ALA A 77 15.04 -4.45 -12.42
N ALA A 78 14.36 -4.16 -13.53
CA ALA A 78 12.93 -4.43 -13.67
C ALA A 78 12.63 -5.94 -13.79
N ALA A 79 13.55 -6.72 -14.36
CA ALA A 79 13.44 -8.18 -14.36
C ALA A 79 13.81 -8.82 -13.01
N THR A 80 14.69 -8.15 -12.20
CA THR A 80 15.08 -8.62 -10.87
C THR A 80 14.30 -7.92 -9.73
N SER A 81 13.65 -6.78 -9.99
CA SER A 81 12.76 -6.09 -9.05
C SER A 81 11.28 -6.50 -9.21
N ALA A 82 11.00 -7.75 -9.58
CA ALA A 82 9.82 -8.40 -9.02
C ALA A 82 10.01 -8.25 -7.50
N SER A 83 9.31 -7.27 -6.91
CA SER A 83 9.37 -6.88 -5.51
C SER A 83 9.85 -8.04 -4.65
N ALA A 84 11.08 -7.96 -4.13
CA ALA A 84 11.47 -8.84 -3.05
C ALA A 84 10.38 -8.66 -1.98
N PRO A 85 9.67 -9.70 -1.59
CA PRO A 85 8.78 -9.63 -0.46
C PRO A 85 9.64 -9.17 0.73
N VAL A 86 9.09 -8.37 1.60
CA VAL A 86 9.71 -7.96 2.88
C VAL A 86 10.16 -9.19 3.72
N ASP A 87 9.74 -10.37 3.31
CA ASP A 87 10.15 -11.67 3.84
C ASP A 87 10.90 -12.42 2.74
N GLY A 88 12.17 -12.71 2.95
CA GLY A 88 13.17 -13.30 2.06
C GLY A 88 12.84 -14.62 1.32
N ASP A 89 11.65 -14.81 0.87
CA ASP A 89 11.12 -15.97 0.16
C ASP A 89 10.98 -15.70 -1.34
N GLY A 90 12.10 -15.67 -2.04
CA GLY A 90 12.22 -15.45 -3.49
C GLY A 90 11.72 -16.60 -4.40
N ALA A 91 10.75 -17.39 -3.97
CA ALA A 91 10.15 -18.41 -4.84
C ALA A 91 9.07 -17.75 -5.72
N GLU A 92 9.24 -17.81 -7.04
CA GLU A 92 8.14 -17.54 -8.00
C GLU A 92 7.04 -18.59 -7.77
N ALA A 93 5.96 -18.17 -7.13
CA ALA A 93 4.80 -19.02 -6.94
C ALA A 93 3.75 -18.71 -8.01
N ALA A 94 3.06 -19.74 -8.47
CA ALA A 94 1.97 -19.58 -9.43
C ALA A 94 0.79 -18.80 -8.82
N TRP A 95 0.57 -18.91 -7.50
CA TRP A 95 -0.52 -18.26 -6.79
C TRP A 95 -0.02 -17.64 -5.48
N ASP A 96 0.19 -16.33 -5.47
CA ASP A 96 0.49 -15.58 -4.24
C ASP A 96 -0.82 -15.05 -3.62
N LEU A 97 -1.26 -15.74 -2.57
CA LEU A 97 -2.46 -15.43 -1.79
C LEU A 97 -2.13 -14.73 -0.46
N ARG A 98 -0.89 -14.25 -0.28
CA ARG A 98 -0.49 -13.51 0.92
C ARG A 98 -1.12 -12.12 0.95
N THR A 99 -1.33 -11.60 2.15
CA THR A 99 -1.82 -10.23 2.37
C THR A 99 -0.70 -9.20 2.14
N GLY A 100 -1.08 -7.94 1.96
CA GLY A 100 -0.13 -6.81 1.88
C GLY A 100 -0.16 -6.05 0.57
N THR A 101 -0.43 -6.70 -0.56
CA THR A 101 -0.52 -6.08 -1.89
C THR A 101 -1.94 -5.67 -2.25
N SER A 102 -2.06 -4.71 -3.17
CA SER A 102 -3.33 -4.25 -3.75
C SER A 102 -3.46 -4.66 -5.22
N ASN A 103 -4.64 -4.51 -5.80
CA ASN A 103 -4.86 -4.78 -7.23
C ASN A 103 -4.23 -3.68 -8.11
N LEU A 104 -2.92 -3.77 -8.36
CA LEU A 104 -2.19 -2.78 -9.14
C LEU A 104 -2.60 -2.75 -10.63
N LEU A 105 -3.16 -3.85 -11.14
CA LEU A 105 -3.68 -3.89 -12.52
C LEU A 105 -4.92 -3.00 -12.70
N ALA A 106 -5.68 -2.79 -11.64
CA ALA A 106 -6.85 -1.92 -11.66
C ALA A 106 -6.52 -0.42 -11.56
N PHE A 107 -5.24 -0.05 -11.37
CA PHE A 107 -4.84 1.35 -11.24
C PHE A 107 -5.31 2.18 -12.46
N PRO A 108 -6.01 3.30 -12.28
CA PRO A 108 -6.63 4.08 -13.36
C PRO A 108 -5.61 4.98 -14.06
N ARG A 109 -4.61 4.38 -14.76
CA ARG A 109 -3.43 5.06 -15.32
C ARG A 109 -3.78 6.29 -16.16
N GLN A 110 -4.69 6.15 -17.10
CA GLN A 110 -5.04 7.24 -18.02
C GLN A 110 -5.70 8.43 -17.31
N GLU A 111 -6.56 8.15 -16.35
CA GLU A 111 -7.23 9.17 -15.56
C GLU A 111 -6.24 9.86 -14.62
N TRP A 112 -5.33 9.06 -14.00
CA TRP A 112 -4.25 9.60 -13.17
C TRP A 112 -3.30 10.50 -13.96
N ILE A 113 -2.84 10.07 -15.14
CA ILE A 113 -1.99 10.88 -16.04
C ILE A 113 -2.66 12.23 -16.33
N ARG A 114 -3.96 12.26 -16.67
CA ARG A 114 -4.69 13.52 -16.90
C ARG A 114 -4.70 14.40 -15.65
N CYS A 115 -4.90 13.80 -14.46
CA CYS A 115 -4.88 14.56 -13.21
C CYS A 115 -3.51 15.19 -12.95
N VAL A 116 -2.42 14.43 -13.15
CA VAL A 116 -1.04 14.91 -13.00
C VAL A 116 -0.75 16.03 -14.02
N THR A 117 -1.09 15.81 -15.28
CA THR A 117 -0.86 16.80 -16.36
C THR A 117 -1.56 18.11 -16.05
N VAL A 118 -2.82 18.07 -15.62
CA VAL A 118 -3.57 19.28 -15.29
C VAL A 118 -3.05 19.93 -14.01
N ALA A 119 -2.71 19.13 -12.98
CA ALA A 119 -2.15 19.66 -11.74
C ALA A 119 -0.83 20.38 -12.00
N LEU A 120 0.08 19.76 -12.76
CA LEU A 120 1.36 20.36 -13.11
C LEU A 120 1.20 21.59 -14.02
N GLY A 121 0.31 21.53 -15.01
CA GLY A 121 0.06 22.65 -15.92
C GLY A 121 -0.60 23.87 -15.26
N ALA A 122 -1.33 23.65 -14.17
CA ALA A 122 -1.96 24.72 -13.38
C ALA A 122 -1.09 25.20 -12.20
N ALA A 123 -0.02 24.46 -11.86
CA ALA A 123 0.84 24.78 -10.72
C ALA A 123 1.63 26.07 -10.99
N GLY A 124 1.48 27.05 -10.11
CA GLY A 124 2.29 28.26 -10.07
C GLY A 124 3.51 28.10 -9.19
N HIS A 125 4.25 29.19 -8.98
CA HIS A 125 5.47 29.17 -8.17
C HIS A 125 5.23 28.68 -6.73
N ARG A 126 4.06 28.96 -6.16
CA ARG A 126 3.71 28.54 -4.77
C ARG A 126 3.53 27.04 -4.69
N GLU A 127 2.85 26.44 -5.65
CA GLU A 127 2.58 24.99 -5.71
C GLU A 127 3.84 24.19 -6.03
N LEU A 128 4.83 24.81 -6.69
CA LEU A 128 6.15 24.22 -6.99
C LEU A 128 7.17 24.43 -5.86
N SER A 129 6.83 25.21 -4.83
CA SER A 129 7.66 25.40 -3.63
C SER A 129 7.34 24.32 -2.57
N TYR A 130 8.01 24.41 -1.42
CA TYR A 130 7.71 23.54 -0.28
C TYR A 130 6.26 23.65 0.17
N SER A 131 5.61 22.51 0.32
CA SER A 131 4.25 22.42 0.88
C SER A 131 4.27 22.66 2.39
N PRO A 132 3.19 23.21 2.98
CA PRO A 132 3.04 23.21 4.43
C PRO A 132 3.19 21.81 5.04
N PRO A 133 3.68 21.67 6.28
CA PRO A 133 3.85 20.36 6.92
C PRO A 133 2.59 19.49 6.95
N ALA A 134 1.42 20.09 7.13
CA ALA A 134 0.15 19.36 7.08
C ALA A 134 -0.28 18.99 5.64
N GLY A 135 0.40 19.49 4.61
CA GLY A 135 0.07 19.27 3.19
C GLY A 135 -0.66 20.44 2.54
N VAL A 136 -0.86 20.31 1.22
CA VAL A 136 -1.45 21.34 0.37
C VAL A 136 -2.87 21.70 0.83
N PRO A 137 -3.18 22.99 1.10
CA PRO A 137 -4.48 23.41 1.65
C PRO A 137 -5.66 22.97 0.78
N LEU A 138 -5.55 23.10 -0.55
CA LEU A 138 -6.58 22.66 -1.48
C LEU A 138 -6.86 21.16 -1.36
N THR A 139 -5.83 20.35 -1.25
CA THR A 139 -5.97 18.89 -1.10
C THR A 139 -6.65 18.55 0.22
N ARG A 140 -6.26 19.20 1.31
CA ARG A 140 -6.90 19.02 2.62
C ARG A 140 -8.38 19.39 2.59
N HIS A 141 -8.72 20.49 1.95
CA HIS A 141 -10.11 20.96 1.82
C HIS A 141 -10.97 19.96 1.03
N ILE A 142 -10.53 19.55 -0.15
CA ILE A 142 -11.25 18.58 -1.00
C ILE A 142 -11.38 17.23 -0.30
N LEU A 143 -10.32 16.76 0.36
CA LEU A 143 -10.32 15.49 1.06
C LEU A 143 -11.23 15.51 2.30
N ALA A 144 -11.25 16.60 3.06
CA ALA A 144 -12.16 16.75 4.21
C ALA A 144 -13.62 16.64 3.77
N GLY A 145 -14.00 17.35 2.69
CA GLY A 145 -15.34 17.27 2.10
C GLY A 145 -15.68 15.85 1.61
N TYR A 146 -14.71 15.19 0.97
CA TYR A 146 -14.87 13.80 0.51
C TYR A 146 -15.09 12.83 1.67
N LEU A 147 -14.27 12.88 2.70
CA LEU A 147 -14.35 12.00 3.89
C LEU A 147 -15.66 12.23 4.65
N GLY A 148 -16.09 13.49 4.77
CA GLY A 148 -17.39 13.81 5.36
C GLY A 148 -18.54 13.15 4.60
N ARG A 149 -18.54 13.24 3.28
CA ARG A 149 -19.59 12.68 2.41
C ARG A 149 -19.61 11.15 2.39
N VAL A 150 -18.44 10.50 2.35
CA VAL A 150 -18.39 9.03 2.12
C VAL A 150 -18.26 8.22 3.41
N ARG A 151 -17.72 8.80 4.48
CA ARG A 151 -17.46 8.12 5.75
C ARG A 151 -18.10 8.77 6.97
N GLY A 152 -18.69 9.97 6.80
CA GLY A 152 -19.21 10.76 7.91
C GLY A 152 -18.14 11.34 8.83
N VAL A 153 -16.88 11.38 8.40
CA VAL A 153 -15.78 11.96 9.19
C VAL A 153 -16.05 13.44 9.45
N ARG A 154 -15.96 13.85 10.70
CA ARG A 154 -16.18 15.23 11.13
C ARG A 154 -14.83 15.91 11.33
N THR A 155 -14.33 16.53 10.28
CA THR A 155 -13.03 17.21 10.30
C THR A 155 -13.08 18.50 9.49
N ARG A 156 -12.29 19.49 9.90
CA ARG A 156 -12.00 20.69 9.10
C ARG A 156 -10.71 20.43 8.32
N SER A 157 -10.45 21.24 7.29
CA SER A 157 -9.20 21.19 6.53
C SER A 157 -7.96 21.41 7.42
N GLU A 158 -8.08 22.22 8.46
CA GLU A 158 -7.01 22.54 9.43
C GLU A 158 -6.67 21.33 10.32
N ASP A 159 -7.64 20.47 10.60
CA ASP A 159 -7.50 19.27 11.43
C ASP A 159 -7.17 18.00 10.61
N LEU A 160 -6.73 18.20 9.34
CA LEU A 160 -6.37 17.12 8.42
C LEU A 160 -4.92 17.28 7.94
N MET A 161 -4.13 16.22 8.07
CA MET A 161 -2.74 16.14 7.59
C MET A 161 -2.59 15.11 6.49
N ILE A 162 -1.91 15.46 5.40
CA ILE A 162 -1.51 14.51 4.35
C ILE A 162 -0.19 13.87 4.75
N THR A 163 -0.08 12.54 4.61
CA THR A 163 1.09 11.75 5.00
C THR A 163 1.60 10.89 3.84
N SER A 164 2.85 10.43 3.94
CA SER A 164 3.41 9.45 3.00
C SER A 164 2.92 8.04 3.30
N GLY A 165 1.60 7.85 3.27
CA GLY A 165 0.89 6.63 3.64
C GLY A 165 0.67 6.50 5.14
N PHE A 166 -0.11 5.47 5.53
CA PHE A 166 -0.49 5.20 6.92
C PHE A 166 0.73 5.03 7.85
N ALA A 167 1.77 4.32 7.40
CA ALA A 167 2.96 4.06 8.21
C ALA A 167 3.63 5.34 8.73
N GLN A 168 3.77 6.38 7.89
CA GLN A 168 4.30 7.66 8.34
C GLN A 168 3.33 8.35 9.32
N GLY A 169 2.02 8.31 9.04
CA GLY A 169 1.02 8.87 9.94
C GLY A 169 1.08 8.20 11.32
N LEU A 170 1.19 6.88 11.37
CA LEU A 170 1.34 6.13 12.62
C LEU A 170 2.64 6.49 13.35
N ALA A 171 3.76 6.61 12.64
CA ALA A 171 5.04 6.99 13.24
C ALA A 171 4.99 8.40 13.85
N LEU A 172 4.38 9.37 13.17
CA LEU A 172 4.15 10.73 13.68
C LEU A 172 3.27 10.72 14.94
N LEU A 173 2.15 9.97 14.90
CA LEU A 173 1.27 9.80 16.05
C LEU A 173 2.00 9.17 17.23
N CYS A 174 2.74 8.10 17.01
CA CYS A 174 3.52 7.45 18.05
C CYS A 174 4.54 8.41 18.67
N ARG A 175 5.20 9.24 17.87
CA ARG A 175 6.12 10.27 18.39
C ARG A 175 5.40 11.28 19.25
N VAL A 176 4.30 11.85 18.79
CA VAL A 176 3.50 12.84 19.55
C VAL A 176 2.94 12.22 20.82
N LEU A 177 2.41 11.01 20.76
CA LEU A 177 1.92 10.29 21.94
C LEU A 177 3.04 10.00 22.95
N GLY A 178 4.21 9.58 22.46
CA GLY A 178 5.40 9.35 23.29
C GLY A 178 5.85 10.62 24.03
N ASP A 179 5.87 11.76 23.34
CA ASP A 179 6.21 13.08 23.93
C ASP A 179 5.16 13.51 24.97
N ARG A 180 3.90 13.07 24.82
CA ARG A 180 2.80 13.24 25.81
C ARG A 180 2.79 12.18 26.92
N GLY A 181 3.83 11.35 27.02
CA GLY A 181 4.01 10.39 28.11
C GLY A 181 3.33 9.03 27.90
N HIS A 182 2.78 8.73 26.71
CA HIS A 182 2.31 7.38 26.40
C HIS A 182 3.49 6.43 26.29
N ARG A 183 3.46 5.32 27.04
CA ARG A 183 4.49 4.28 27.05
C ARG A 183 4.00 2.98 26.44
N THR A 184 2.69 2.84 26.32
CA THR A 184 2.00 1.68 25.75
C THR A 184 0.95 2.13 24.75
N LEU A 185 0.79 1.35 23.68
CA LEU A 185 -0.30 1.48 22.71
C LEU A 185 -0.98 0.12 22.59
N ALA A 186 -2.27 0.07 22.90
CA ALA A 186 -3.07 -1.11 22.68
C ALA A 186 -3.26 -1.34 21.18
N VAL A 187 -3.18 -2.59 20.73
CA VAL A 187 -3.40 -3.01 19.35
C VAL A 187 -4.30 -4.23 19.32
N GLU A 188 -5.02 -4.43 18.23
CA GLU A 188 -5.81 -5.63 18.01
C GLU A 188 -4.91 -6.87 17.91
N ASP A 189 -5.34 -8.00 18.50
CA ASP A 189 -4.65 -9.28 18.44
C ASP A 189 -5.65 -10.41 18.07
N PRO A 190 -5.55 -10.98 16.86
CA PRO A 190 -4.54 -10.76 15.84
C PRO A 190 -4.65 -9.39 15.16
N GLY A 191 -3.52 -8.90 14.63
CA GLY A 191 -3.40 -7.60 13.98
C GLY A 191 -2.26 -7.58 12.95
N HIS A 192 -1.92 -6.39 12.43
CA HIS A 192 -0.88 -6.25 11.42
C HIS A 192 0.53 -6.25 12.05
N PRO A 193 1.43 -7.20 11.70
CA PRO A 193 2.76 -7.29 12.33
C PRO A 193 3.60 -6.02 12.16
N GLY A 194 3.63 -5.44 10.95
CA GLY A 194 4.43 -4.25 10.66
C GLY A 194 4.01 -3.01 11.47
N GLU A 195 2.74 -2.88 11.87
CA GLU A 195 2.30 -1.79 12.74
C GLU A 195 2.93 -1.89 14.13
N ARG A 196 3.05 -3.11 14.66
CA ARG A 196 3.69 -3.38 15.95
C ARG A 196 5.16 -3.00 15.94
N GLU A 197 5.85 -3.26 14.82
CA GLU A 197 7.25 -2.86 14.61
C GLU A 197 7.40 -1.35 14.56
N PHE A 198 6.52 -0.63 13.84
CA PHE A 198 6.51 0.84 13.83
C PHE A 198 6.28 1.42 15.22
N ILE A 199 5.31 0.90 15.98
CA ILE A 199 5.03 1.33 17.35
C ILE A 199 6.24 1.10 18.25
N ALA A 200 6.86 -0.08 18.18
CA ALA A 200 8.04 -0.43 18.96
C ALA A 200 9.25 0.44 18.61
N SER A 201 9.45 0.76 17.32
CA SER A 201 10.53 1.66 16.86
C SER A 201 10.41 3.07 17.43
N ALA A 202 9.20 3.53 17.73
CA ALA A 202 8.93 4.80 18.41
C ALA A 202 9.09 4.71 19.95
N ARG A 203 9.64 3.61 20.48
CA ARG A 203 9.81 3.35 21.91
C ARG A 203 8.49 3.31 22.71
N ILE A 204 7.41 2.95 22.03
CA ILE A 204 6.12 2.66 22.66
C ILE A 204 5.92 1.14 22.61
N ARG A 205 5.52 0.55 23.71
CA ARG A 205 5.29 -0.91 23.79
C ARG A 205 3.90 -1.25 23.24
N PRO A 206 3.79 -2.03 22.16
CA PRO A 206 2.50 -2.53 21.71
C PRO A 206 1.97 -3.59 22.71
N VAL A 207 0.68 -3.52 23.02
CA VAL A 207 -0.01 -4.48 23.88
C VAL A 207 -1.20 -5.06 23.14
N GLY A 208 -1.19 -6.38 22.90
CA GLY A 208 -2.26 -7.07 22.18
C GLY A 208 -3.54 -7.14 23.00
N ILE A 209 -4.65 -6.74 22.41
CA ILE A 209 -5.99 -6.90 22.96
C ILE A 209 -6.76 -7.89 22.09
N PRO A 210 -7.28 -8.98 22.66
CA PRO A 210 -8.00 -9.98 21.89
C PRO A 210 -9.17 -9.42 21.11
N VAL A 211 -9.40 -10.01 19.93
CA VAL A 211 -10.53 -9.72 19.05
C VAL A 211 -11.48 -10.92 19.02
N ASP A 212 -12.78 -10.69 19.03
CA ASP A 212 -13.83 -11.70 18.79
C ASP A 212 -14.72 -11.31 17.61
N ALA A 213 -15.89 -11.94 17.48
CA ALA A 213 -16.82 -11.68 16.39
C ALA A 213 -17.38 -10.24 16.39
N GLU A 214 -17.33 -9.53 17.52
CA GLU A 214 -17.77 -8.15 17.65
C GLU A 214 -16.63 -7.12 17.57
N GLY A 215 -15.41 -7.55 17.25
CA GLY A 215 -14.22 -6.72 17.17
C GLY A 215 -13.38 -6.77 18.45
N ILE A 216 -12.60 -5.72 18.72
CA ILE A 216 -11.68 -5.66 19.87
C ILE A 216 -12.44 -5.77 21.21
N ARG A 217 -11.88 -6.52 22.16
CA ARG A 217 -12.39 -6.71 23.52
C ARG A 217 -12.10 -5.47 24.37
N VAL A 218 -13.04 -4.51 24.34
CA VAL A 218 -12.88 -3.21 25.04
C VAL A 218 -12.77 -3.38 26.56
N ASP A 219 -13.44 -4.37 27.12
CA ASP A 219 -13.38 -4.74 28.53
C ASP A 219 -11.97 -5.11 29.02
N LEU A 220 -11.07 -5.47 28.12
CA LEU A 220 -9.68 -5.82 28.44
C LEU A 220 -8.71 -4.63 28.29
N LEU A 221 -9.15 -3.49 27.75
CA LEU A 221 -8.29 -2.32 27.54
C LEU A 221 -7.75 -1.72 28.84
N GLU A 222 -8.55 -1.67 29.90
CA GLU A 222 -8.12 -1.11 31.19
C GLU A 222 -6.93 -1.86 31.76
N GLN A 223 -6.90 -3.19 31.61
CA GLN A 223 -5.81 -4.04 32.11
C GLN A 223 -4.49 -3.84 31.33
N SER A 224 -4.55 -3.26 30.14
CA SER A 224 -3.37 -3.00 29.30
C SER A 224 -2.50 -1.86 29.83
N GLY A 225 -3.05 -0.97 30.63
CA GLY A 225 -2.43 0.28 31.07
C GLY A 225 -2.19 1.27 29.93
N ALA A 226 -2.75 1.02 28.74
CA ALA A 226 -2.66 1.93 27.61
C ALA A 226 -3.68 3.05 27.73
N ARG A 227 -3.32 4.25 27.22
CA ARG A 227 -4.22 5.38 27.04
C ARG A 227 -4.45 5.68 25.56
N ALA A 228 -3.95 4.85 24.67
CA ALA A 228 -4.26 4.91 23.25
C ALA A 228 -4.40 3.50 22.69
N VAL A 229 -5.26 3.36 21.67
CA VAL A 229 -5.50 2.08 20.98
C VAL A 229 -5.56 2.28 19.47
N LEU A 230 -4.91 1.39 18.74
CA LEU A 230 -5.02 1.27 17.28
C LEU A 230 -6.00 0.15 16.94
N THR A 231 -7.00 0.45 16.12
CA THR A 231 -8.06 -0.50 15.74
C THR A 231 -8.52 -0.30 14.30
N THR A 232 -9.03 -1.36 13.69
CA THR A 232 -9.61 -1.39 12.36
C THR A 232 -11.13 -1.66 12.42
N PRO A 233 -11.93 -0.70 12.95
CA PRO A 233 -13.29 -0.95 13.44
C PRO A 233 -14.30 -1.26 12.35
N GLY A 234 -14.02 -0.89 11.13
CA GLY A 234 -14.89 -1.16 9.99
C GLY A 234 -14.77 -2.57 9.43
N HIS A 235 -13.57 -3.14 9.51
CA HIS A 235 -13.24 -4.48 9.05
C HIS A 235 -11.89 -4.88 9.65
N GLN A 236 -11.95 -5.57 10.77
CA GLN A 236 -10.79 -5.92 11.56
C GLN A 236 -9.77 -6.73 10.76
N PHE A 237 -8.53 -6.30 10.76
CA PHE A 237 -7.47 -7.05 10.13
C PHE A 237 -6.80 -8.02 11.11
N PRO A 238 -6.72 -9.34 10.80
CA PRO A 238 -7.11 -9.99 9.54
C PRO A 238 -8.48 -10.68 9.58
N THR A 239 -9.20 -10.71 10.71
CA THR A 239 -10.38 -11.57 10.91
C THR A 239 -11.63 -11.12 10.13
N GLY A 240 -11.68 -9.86 9.74
CA GLY A 240 -12.84 -9.27 9.08
C GLY A 240 -14.03 -8.98 10.01
N ALA A 241 -13.87 -9.11 11.33
CA ALA A 241 -14.89 -8.74 12.29
C ALA A 241 -15.20 -7.23 12.19
N CYS A 242 -16.48 -6.88 12.28
CA CYS A 242 -16.88 -5.47 12.34
C CYS A 242 -17.13 -5.08 13.79
N LEU A 243 -16.58 -3.95 14.24
CA LEU A 243 -16.79 -3.47 15.60
C LEU A 243 -18.27 -3.16 15.82
N SER A 244 -18.91 -3.89 16.75
CA SER A 244 -20.32 -3.75 17.04
C SER A 244 -20.66 -2.36 17.58
N ARG A 245 -21.93 -1.96 17.46
CA ARG A 245 -22.38 -0.65 17.97
C ARG A 245 -22.08 -0.49 19.46
N ALA A 246 -22.37 -1.50 20.26
CA ALA A 246 -22.11 -1.48 21.69
C ALA A 246 -20.61 -1.30 22.00
N ARG A 247 -19.74 -2.03 21.27
CA ARG A 247 -18.28 -1.91 21.42
C ARG A 247 -17.75 -0.54 20.97
N ARG A 248 -18.36 0.08 19.95
CA ARG A 248 -18.02 1.45 19.52
C ARG A 248 -18.30 2.45 20.64
N GLU A 249 -19.47 2.35 21.28
CA GLU A 249 -19.85 3.21 22.39
C GLU A 249 -18.93 2.99 23.62
N GLN A 250 -18.63 1.73 23.95
CA GLN A 250 -17.70 1.38 25.04
C GLN A 250 -16.28 1.90 24.76
N LEU A 251 -15.79 1.79 23.53
CA LEU A 251 -14.46 2.24 23.15
C LEU A 251 -14.30 3.77 23.29
N ILE A 252 -15.32 4.51 22.89
CA ILE A 252 -15.36 5.96 23.08
C ILE A 252 -15.43 6.33 24.57
N ALA A 253 -16.25 5.62 25.34
CA ALA A 253 -16.35 5.82 26.79
C ALA A 253 -15.00 5.55 27.49
N TRP A 254 -14.33 4.46 27.13
CA TRP A 254 -12.99 4.13 27.60
C TRP A 254 -11.98 5.26 27.28
N ALA A 255 -11.93 5.70 26.03
CA ALA A 255 -10.99 6.75 25.62
C ALA A 255 -11.17 8.04 26.43
N ARG A 256 -12.41 8.42 26.73
CA ARG A 256 -12.73 9.57 27.58
C ARG A 256 -12.34 9.33 29.04
N ALA A 257 -12.59 8.14 29.57
CA ALA A 257 -12.29 7.80 30.98
C ALA A 257 -10.77 7.82 31.27
N VAL A 258 -9.94 7.39 30.30
CA VAL A 258 -8.47 7.37 30.48
C VAL A 258 -7.78 8.64 29.95
N ASP A 259 -8.54 9.64 29.54
CA ASP A 259 -8.04 10.83 28.82
C ASP A 259 -7.10 10.45 27.68
N GLY A 260 -7.56 9.54 26.84
CA GLY A 260 -6.77 8.88 25.80
C GLY A 260 -7.35 9.03 24.41
N TYR A 261 -6.79 8.28 23.46
CA TYR A 261 -7.13 8.36 22.02
C TYR A 261 -7.40 7.01 21.40
N VAL A 262 -8.28 7.00 20.42
CA VAL A 262 -8.47 5.86 19.49
C VAL A 262 -7.89 6.25 18.12
N ILE A 263 -7.05 5.40 17.56
CA ILE A 263 -6.55 5.52 16.19
C ILE A 263 -7.38 4.54 15.35
N GLU A 264 -8.23 5.08 14.50
CA GLU A 264 -9.06 4.31 13.55
C GLU A 264 -8.33 4.19 12.23
N ASP A 265 -7.83 2.99 11.86
CA ASP A 265 -7.32 2.70 10.53
C ASP A 265 -8.45 2.17 9.63
N ASP A 266 -8.83 2.95 8.62
CA ASP A 266 -9.88 2.64 7.66
C ASP A 266 -9.28 2.23 6.29
N TYR A 267 -8.40 1.22 6.32
CA TYR A 267 -7.55 0.79 5.21
C TYR A 267 -8.31 0.23 3.99
N ASP A 268 -9.49 -0.33 4.19
CA ASP A 268 -10.22 -1.09 3.17
C ASP A 268 -11.63 -0.59 2.83
N ASN A 269 -11.99 0.63 3.23
CA ASN A 269 -13.33 1.17 3.03
C ASN A 269 -13.81 1.14 1.56
N ALA A 270 -12.89 1.18 0.62
CA ALA A 270 -13.17 1.14 -0.81
C ALA A 270 -13.80 -0.18 -1.26
N TYR A 271 -13.59 -1.27 -0.53
CA TYR A 271 -13.95 -2.64 -0.91
C TYR A 271 -15.20 -3.17 -0.21
N ARG A 272 -15.76 -2.39 0.70
CA ARG A 272 -16.97 -2.76 1.45
C ARG A 272 -18.23 -2.28 0.76
N SER A 273 -19.33 -3.01 0.92
CA SER A 273 -20.66 -2.55 0.48
C SER A 273 -21.03 -1.25 1.20
N ARG A 274 -21.64 -0.30 0.50
CA ARG A 274 -22.12 0.95 1.14
C ARG A 274 -23.40 0.75 1.97
N SER A 275 -24.21 -0.26 1.67
CA SER A 275 -25.41 -0.54 2.42
C SER A 275 -25.07 -1.18 3.78
N GLY A 276 -25.53 -0.55 4.85
CA GLY A 276 -25.34 -1.07 6.22
C GLY A 276 -23.96 -0.81 6.84
N GLN A 277 -23.05 -0.09 6.15
CA GLN A 277 -21.80 0.29 6.77
C GLN A 277 -22.01 1.34 7.87
N PRO A 278 -21.44 1.14 9.06
CA PRO A 278 -21.39 2.20 10.05
C PRO A 278 -20.48 3.33 9.55
N SER A 279 -20.81 4.56 9.90
CA SER A 279 -19.92 5.72 9.74
C SER A 279 -18.56 5.46 10.41
N ALA A 280 -17.55 6.23 10.07
CA ALA A 280 -16.29 6.21 10.79
C ALA A 280 -16.52 6.38 12.30
N LEU A 281 -15.73 5.69 13.11
CA LEU A 281 -15.79 5.81 14.57
C LEU A 281 -15.52 7.25 15.01
N GLN A 282 -14.64 7.94 14.27
CA GLN A 282 -14.30 9.34 14.46
C GLN A 282 -15.56 10.25 14.47
N SER A 283 -16.58 9.93 13.69
CA SER A 283 -17.83 10.72 13.66
C SER A 283 -18.55 10.79 15.02
N LEU A 284 -18.32 9.82 15.90
CA LEU A 284 -18.92 9.74 17.23
C LEU A 284 -18.18 10.58 18.27
N ALA A 285 -16.86 10.72 18.10
CA ALA A 285 -16.00 11.44 19.05
C ALA A 285 -14.79 12.08 18.31
N PRO A 286 -15.01 13.18 17.56
CA PRO A 286 -13.93 13.86 16.84
C PRO A 286 -12.82 14.41 17.77
N ASP A 287 -13.14 14.56 19.05
CA ASP A 287 -12.24 15.00 20.12
C ASP A 287 -11.31 13.89 20.65
N ARG A 288 -11.62 12.62 20.37
CA ARG A 288 -10.90 11.46 20.92
C ARG A 288 -10.44 10.45 19.86
N VAL A 289 -10.92 10.56 18.64
CA VAL A 289 -10.60 9.61 17.58
C VAL A 289 -9.80 10.28 16.48
N VAL A 290 -8.62 9.73 16.22
CA VAL A 290 -7.82 10.05 15.04
C VAL A 290 -8.24 9.09 13.92
N TYR A 291 -8.81 9.61 12.85
CA TYR A 291 -9.12 8.83 11.67
C TYR A 291 -7.93 8.81 10.73
N ALA A 292 -7.49 7.63 10.36
CA ALA A 292 -6.42 7.40 9.41
C ALA A 292 -6.92 6.69 8.16
N GLY A 293 -6.40 7.10 7.02
CA GLY A 293 -6.70 6.45 5.75
C GLY A 293 -5.52 6.51 4.78
N SER A 294 -5.61 5.73 3.71
CA SER A 294 -4.54 5.63 2.72
C SER A 294 -5.05 5.35 1.32
N ALA A 295 -4.39 5.92 0.32
CA ALA A 295 -4.59 5.58 -1.08
C ALA A 295 -3.90 4.26 -1.49
N SER A 296 -3.05 3.69 -0.62
CA SER A 296 -2.20 2.54 -0.95
C SER A 296 -2.99 1.29 -1.36
N LYS A 297 -4.14 1.06 -0.75
CA LYS A 297 -4.96 -0.12 -1.08
C LYS A 297 -5.93 0.16 -2.22
N VAL A 298 -6.46 1.39 -2.31
CA VAL A 298 -7.46 1.75 -3.32
C VAL A 298 -6.84 2.16 -4.66
N LEU A 299 -5.64 2.72 -4.66
CA LEU A 299 -4.90 3.11 -5.87
C LEU A 299 -3.62 2.31 -6.01
N ALA A 300 -2.53 2.80 -5.43
CA ALA A 300 -1.25 2.10 -5.44
C ALA A 300 -0.38 2.53 -4.24
N PRO A 301 0.35 1.58 -3.61
CA PRO A 301 1.30 1.91 -2.55
C PRO A 301 2.41 2.88 -2.98
N ALA A 302 2.79 2.84 -4.27
CA ALA A 302 3.83 3.70 -4.84
C ALA A 302 3.50 5.20 -4.80
N LEU A 303 2.22 5.58 -4.74
CA LEU A 303 1.81 6.98 -4.63
C LEU A 303 2.20 7.60 -3.28
N ARG A 304 2.42 6.77 -2.26
CA ARG A 304 2.76 7.25 -0.91
C ARG A 304 1.83 8.34 -0.40
N LEU A 305 0.52 8.14 -0.57
CA LEU A 305 -0.52 9.06 -0.11
C LEU A 305 -1.34 8.43 1.02
N GLY A 306 -1.39 9.11 2.14
CA GLY A 306 -2.25 8.82 3.29
C GLY A 306 -2.70 10.11 3.96
N TRP A 307 -3.51 10.01 4.98
CA TRP A 307 -4.01 11.16 5.72
C TRP A 307 -4.38 10.79 7.16
N LEU A 308 -4.33 11.80 8.02
CA LEU A 308 -4.84 11.77 9.38
C LEU A 308 -5.84 12.91 9.56
N ALA A 309 -7.04 12.62 10.05
CA ALA A 309 -7.92 13.60 10.63
C ALA A 309 -7.84 13.44 12.15
N ALA A 310 -7.29 14.42 12.83
CA ALA A 310 -6.98 14.34 14.26
C ALA A 310 -7.64 15.46 15.04
N PRO A 311 -7.87 15.31 16.37
CA PRO A 311 -8.23 16.39 17.23
C PRO A 311 -7.27 17.59 17.09
N SER A 312 -7.80 18.83 17.12
CA SER A 312 -7.01 20.04 16.87
C SER A 312 -5.80 20.17 17.81
N GLU A 313 -5.92 19.68 19.06
CA GLU A 313 -4.82 19.68 20.03
C GLU A 313 -3.66 18.74 19.66
N LEU A 314 -3.96 17.62 18.95
CA LEU A 314 -2.93 16.73 18.41
C LEU A 314 -2.37 17.29 17.10
N MET A 315 -3.18 17.95 16.29
CA MET A 315 -2.77 18.45 14.98
C MET A 315 -1.60 19.45 15.10
N ALA A 316 -1.65 20.40 16.03
CA ALA A 316 -0.56 21.34 16.28
C ALA A 316 0.76 20.62 16.63
N SER A 317 0.68 19.58 17.46
CA SER A 317 1.86 18.76 17.82
C SER A 317 2.38 17.95 16.62
N LEU A 318 1.48 17.40 15.80
CA LEU A 318 1.83 16.65 14.59
C LEU A 318 2.52 17.55 13.56
N GLU A 319 2.02 18.76 13.33
CA GLU A 319 2.64 19.75 12.44
C GLU A 319 4.03 20.15 12.92
N HIS A 320 4.19 20.40 14.23
CA HIS A 320 5.48 20.75 14.82
C HIS A 320 6.51 19.63 14.63
N VAL A 321 6.15 18.38 14.96
CA VAL A 321 7.04 17.23 14.80
C VAL A 321 7.40 17.05 13.33
N ARG A 322 6.43 17.19 12.43
CA ARG A 322 6.64 17.02 11.00
C ARG A 322 7.53 18.09 10.39
N ALA A 323 7.37 19.33 10.78
CA ALA A 323 8.22 20.43 10.31
C ALA A 323 9.72 20.18 10.58
N GLY A 324 10.03 19.53 11.70
CA GLY A 324 11.40 19.15 12.06
C GLY A 324 11.87 17.81 11.49
N TRP A 325 10.98 17.03 10.87
CA TRP A 325 11.31 15.68 10.41
C TRP A 325 11.54 15.60 8.89
N ASP A 326 10.50 15.90 8.08
CA ASP A 326 10.57 15.73 6.62
C ASP A 326 9.93 16.88 5.81
N ILE A 327 9.52 17.93 6.51
CA ILE A 327 8.89 19.15 5.95
C ILE A 327 7.51 18.89 5.32
N GLY A 328 7.26 17.71 4.73
CA GLY A 328 5.98 17.36 4.12
C GLY A 328 6.08 16.38 2.96
N CYS A 329 4.93 16.03 2.36
CA CYS A 329 4.83 15.17 1.18
C CYS A 329 4.87 15.97 -0.12
N SER A 330 5.14 15.28 -1.26
CA SER A 330 5.08 15.86 -2.60
C SER A 330 3.78 16.64 -2.84
N GLY A 331 3.89 17.94 -3.13
CA GLY A 331 2.73 18.81 -3.40
C GLY A 331 2.03 18.45 -4.71
N LEU A 332 2.78 18.06 -5.74
CA LEU A 332 2.23 17.72 -7.06
C LEU A 332 1.36 16.46 -7.00
N GLU A 333 1.80 15.43 -6.27
CA GLU A 333 1.00 14.22 -6.06
C GLU A 333 -0.29 14.53 -5.28
N GLN A 334 -0.22 15.42 -4.31
CA GLN A 334 -1.39 15.86 -3.56
C GLN A 334 -2.38 16.60 -4.44
N LEU A 335 -1.93 17.50 -5.31
CA LEU A 335 -2.79 18.24 -6.24
C LEU A 335 -3.43 17.31 -7.28
N ALA A 336 -2.67 16.34 -7.82
CA ALA A 336 -3.21 15.32 -8.70
C ALA A 336 -4.30 14.48 -8.02
N PHE A 337 -4.08 14.09 -6.76
CA PHE A 337 -5.05 13.35 -5.98
C PHE A 337 -6.31 14.17 -5.67
N ALA A 338 -6.14 15.45 -5.28
CA ALA A 338 -7.25 16.37 -5.08
C ALA A 338 -8.14 16.46 -6.32
N ARG A 339 -7.51 16.62 -7.49
CA ARG A 339 -8.25 16.64 -8.75
C ARG A 339 -8.93 15.32 -9.06
N PHE A 340 -8.28 14.20 -8.79
CA PHE A 340 -8.87 12.86 -8.98
C PHE A 340 -10.12 12.67 -8.12
N ILE A 341 -10.12 13.20 -6.89
CA ILE A 341 -11.32 13.22 -6.02
C ILE A 341 -12.38 14.15 -6.60
N ASP A 342 -12.02 15.40 -6.88
CA ASP A 342 -12.94 16.47 -7.27
C ASP A 342 -13.70 16.15 -8.57
N THR A 343 -13.02 15.51 -9.54
CA THR A 343 -13.65 15.05 -10.78
C THR A 343 -14.47 13.77 -10.65
N GLY A 344 -14.60 13.22 -9.43
CA GLY A 344 -15.32 11.98 -9.14
C GLY A 344 -14.58 10.71 -9.62
N GLY A 345 -13.31 10.82 -9.98
CA GLY A 345 -12.46 9.70 -10.40
C GLY A 345 -12.35 8.62 -9.33
N LEU A 346 -12.11 9.05 -8.09
CA LEU A 346 -12.00 8.13 -6.95
C LEU A 346 -13.31 7.36 -6.70
N ASP A 347 -14.47 8.03 -6.77
CA ASP A 347 -15.77 7.38 -6.60
C ASP A 347 -16.04 6.34 -7.70
N ARG A 348 -15.72 6.66 -8.97
CA ARG A 348 -15.88 5.73 -10.11
C ARG A 348 -14.97 4.52 -9.94
N HIS A 349 -13.72 4.76 -9.58
CA HIS A 349 -12.73 3.70 -9.35
C HIS A 349 -13.15 2.76 -8.23
N GLN A 350 -13.56 3.29 -7.07
CA GLN A 350 -14.04 2.48 -5.94
C GLN A 350 -15.30 1.66 -6.28
N ARG A 351 -16.22 2.20 -7.11
CA ARG A 351 -17.38 1.41 -7.56
C ARG A 351 -16.98 0.19 -8.38
N ARG A 352 -15.98 0.34 -9.28
CA ARG A 352 -15.44 -0.80 -10.06
C ARG A 352 -14.79 -1.83 -9.13
N LEU A 353 -13.94 -1.38 -8.21
CA LEU A 353 -13.27 -2.28 -7.27
C LEU A 353 -14.28 -3.06 -6.43
N ARG A 354 -15.33 -2.44 -5.90
CA ARG A 354 -16.36 -3.14 -5.13
C ARG A 354 -17.03 -4.26 -5.93
N ALA A 355 -17.39 -3.99 -7.18
CA ALA A 355 -18.01 -4.99 -8.04
C ALA A 355 -17.06 -6.17 -8.33
N GLU A 356 -15.81 -5.88 -8.65
CA GLU A 356 -14.78 -6.88 -8.92
C GLU A 356 -14.52 -7.76 -7.68
N PHE A 357 -14.34 -7.13 -6.53
CA PHE A 357 -14.01 -7.84 -5.28
C PHE A 357 -15.19 -8.63 -4.72
N ALA A 358 -16.43 -8.23 -4.99
CA ALA A 358 -17.60 -9.04 -4.67
C ALA A 358 -17.57 -10.39 -5.39
N GLY A 359 -17.21 -10.40 -6.69
CA GLY A 359 -17.04 -11.63 -7.47
C GLY A 359 -15.91 -12.52 -6.95
N ARG A 360 -14.75 -11.92 -6.64
CA ARG A 360 -13.59 -12.66 -6.08
C ARG A 360 -13.94 -13.31 -4.73
N ARG A 361 -14.60 -12.58 -3.86
CA ARG A 361 -15.04 -13.08 -2.55
C ARG A 361 -16.00 -14.26 -2.66
N GLU A 362 -16.91 -14.22 -3.61
CA GLU A 362 -17.84 -15.32 -3.85
C GLU A 362 -17.09 -16.59 -4.35
N VAL A 363 -16.08 -16.42 -5.21
CA VAL A 363 -15.19 -17.53 -5.61
C VAL A 363 -14.49 -18.14 -4.40
N VAL A 364 -13.93 -17.30 -3.52
CA VAL A 364 -13.25 -17.78 -2.29
C VAL A 364 -14.22 -18.59 -1.42
N ARG A 365 -15.41 -18.05 -1.13
CA ARG A 365 -16.42 -18.75 -0.31
C ARG A 365 -16.77 -20.11 -0.90
N ARG A 366 -17.09 -20.15 -2.20
CA ARG A 366 -17.47 -21.37 -2.90
C ARG A 366 -16.35 -22.41 -2.93
N GLU A 367 -15.15 -21.99 -3.30
CA GLU A 367 -14.02 -22.93 -3.43
C GLU A 367 -13.50 -23.43 -2.07
N VAL A 368 -13.50 -22.58 -1.04
CA VAL A 368 -13.14 -23.00 0.33
C VAL A 368 -14.17 -24.03 0.84
N ALA A 369 -15.46 -23.74 0.74
CA ALA A 369 -16.50 -24.69 1.15
C ALA A 369 -16.37 -26.05 0.46
N ARG A 370 -15.99 -26.06 -0.82
CA ARG A 370 -15.82 -27.29 -1.62
C ARG A 370 -14.52 -28.04 -1.34
N ARG A 371 -13.43 -27.33 -1.07
CA ARG A 371 -12.05 -27.87 -1.08
C ARG A 371 -11.44 -28.08 0.29
N LEU A 372 -11.88 -27.30 1.29
CA LEU A 372 -11.37 -27.32 2.65
C LEU A 372 -12.51 -27.62 3.65
N PRO A 373 -13.02 -28.87 3.68
CA PRO A 373 -14.13 -29.23 4.55
C PRO A 373 -13.82 -28.96 6.02
N GLY A 374 -14.81 -28.47 6.78
CA GLY A 374 -14.65 -28.12 8.19
C GLY A 374 -14.03 -26.74 8.45
N THR A 375 -13.55 -26.03 7.39
CA THR A 375 -12.99 -24.69 7.50
C THR A 375 -14.14 -23.65 7.57
N ARG A 376 -14.02 -22.70 8.49
CA ARG A 376 -14.95 -21.56 8.60
C ARG A 376 -14.34 -20.31 7.98
N VAL A 377 -15.04 -19.68 7.06
CA VAL A 377 -14.66 -18.37 6.52
C VAL A 377 -15.22 -17.31 7.46
N LEU A 378 -14.35 -16.58 8.14
CA LEU A 378 -14.73 -15.46 9.01
C LEU A 378 -14.63 -14.13 8.23
N GLY A 379 -15.35 -13.14 8.72
CA GLY A 379 -15.43 -11.81 8.15
C GLY A 379 -16.70 -11.58 7.34
N GLY A 380 -17.09 -10.32 7.27
CA GLY A 380 -18.33 -9.88 6.65
C GLY A 380 -18.26 -9.75 5.12
N ASP A 381 -19.12 -8.88 4.57
CA ASP A 381 -19.23 -8.62 3.13
C ASP A 381 -18.26 -7.55 2.64
N GLY A 382 -16.96 -7.63 3.02
CA GLY A 382 -15.98 -6.62 2.70
C GLY A 382 -14.53 -7.12 2.64
N GLY A 383 -13.63 -6.18 2.44
CA GLY A 383 -12.20 -6.38 2.58
C GLY A 383 -11.44 -6.89 1.37
N LEU A 384 -10.19 -7.18 1.62
CA LEU A 384 -9.17 -7.63 0.66
C LEU A 384 -8.74 -9.07 0.91
N GLN A 385 -9.14 -9.64 2.05
CA GLN A 385 -8.74 -10.95 2.55
C GLN A 385 -9.91 -11.69 3.18
N ALA A 386 -9.74 -13.00 3.29
CA ALA A 386 -10.58 -13.89 4.07
C ALA A 386 -9.75 -14.53 5.18
N TYR A 387 -10.29 -14.65 6.38
CA TYR A 387 -9.73 -15.40 7.48
C TYR A 387 -10.37 -16.78 7.53
N LEU A 388 -9.58 -17.81 7.32
CA LEU A 388 -10.01 -19.19 7.22
C LEU A 388 -9.66 -19.92 8.51
N GLU A 389 -10.60 -20.05 9.42
CA GLU A 389 -10.43 -20.81 10.65
C GLU A 389 -10.50 -22.30 10.32
N LEU A 390 -9.41 -23.01 10.61
CA LEU A 390 -9.23 -24.44 10.33
C LEU A 390 -9.74 -25.30 11.48
N PRO A 391 -10.09 -26.57 11.22
CA PRO A 391 -10.34 -27.53 12.29
C PRO A 391 -9.11 -27.64 13.23
N PRO A 392 -9.32 -27.80 14.54
CA PRO A 392 -8.24 -27.86 15.53
C PRO A 392 -7.17 -28.95 15.29
N ALA A 393 -7.55 -30.02 14.58
CA ALA A 393 -6.65 -31.12 14.24
C ALA A 393 -5.67 -30.80 13.10
N VAL A 394 -5.83 -29.69 12.41
CA VAL A 394 -4.98 -29.31 11.26
C VAL A 394 -3.78 -28.52 11.76
N ASP A 395 -2.59 -28.99 11.45
CA ASP A 395 -1.35 -28.25 11.70
C ASP A 395 -1.21 -27.11 10.68
N GLU A 396 -1.28 -25.86 11.16
CA GLU A 396 -1.19 -24.65 10.34
C GLU A 396 0.13 -24.58 9.55
N ASP A 397 1.26 -24.84 10.23
CA ASP A 397 2.58 -24.73 9.63
C ASP A 397 2.84 -25.85 8.60
N ALA A 398 2.37 -27.06 8.89
CA ALA A 398 2.44 -28.16 7.93
C ALA A 398 1.62 -27.86 6.68
N LEU A 399 0.43 -27.27 6.83
CA LEU A 399 -0.41 -26.88 5.69
C LEU A 399 0.24 -25.78 4.84
N ILE A 400 0.85 -24.78 5.45
CA ILE A 400 1.57 -23.72 4.73
C ILE A 400 2.74 -24.30 3.93
N ARG A 401 3.53 -25.21 4.53
CA ARG A 401 4.62 -25.89 3.83
C ARG A 401 4.12 -26.75 2.67
N ALA A 402 3.05 -27.52 2.89
CA ALA A 402 2.45 -28.35 1.85
C ALA A 402 1.86 -27.52 0.69
N ALA A 403 1.22 -26.38 1.00
CA ALA A 403 0.71 -25.43 0.01
C ALA A 403 1.85 -24.83 -0.83
N ARG A 404 2.97 -24.46 -0.17
CA ARG A 404 4.16 -23.94 -0.84
C ARG A 404 4.74 -24.97 -1.84
N GLY A 405 4.80 -26.26 -1.48
CA GLY A 405 5.20 -27.34 -2.38
C GLY A 405 4.28 -27.51 -3.61
N ARG A 406 3.14 -26.83 -3.61
CA ARG A 406 2.18 -26.75 -4.71
C ARG A 406 2.10 -25.35 -5.35
N SER A 407 3.14 -24.54 -5.19
CA SER A 407 3.25 -23.19 -5.71
C SER A 407 2.15 -22.22 -5.21
N VAL A 408 1.58 -22.46 -4.01
CA VAL A 408 0.64 -21.55 -3.33
C VAL A 408 1.34 -20.90 -2.14
N LEU A 409 1.46 -19.58 -2.16
CA LEU A 409 1.94 -18.80 -1.02
C LEU A 409 0.75 -18.26 -0.22
N ILE A 410 0.73 -18.54 1.09
CA ILE A 410 -0.32 -18.12 2.01
C ILE A 410 0.29 -17.88 3.39
N ARG A 411 -0.36 -17.04 4.22
CA ARG A 411 0.04 -16.78 5.60
C ARG A 411 -0.87 -17.51 6.58
N GLY A 412 -0.30 -17.95 7.68
CA GLY A 412 -1.04 -18.49 8.81
C GLY A 412 -1.61 -17.41 9.71
N GLY A 413 -2.60 -17.77 10.53
CA GLY A 413 -3.17 -16.90 11.54
C GLY A 413 -2.16 -16.50 12.61
N ARG A 414 -1.26 -17.40 12.99
CA ARG A 414 -0.18 -17.17 13.97
C ARG A 414 0.77 -16.05 13.58
N PHE A 415 1.03 -15.85 12.28
CA PHE A 415 1.83 -14.72 11.80
C PHE A 415 1.26 -13.36 12.23
N HIS A 416 -0.03 -13.29 12.43
CA HIS A 416 -0.75 -12.07 12.81
C HIS A 416 -0.96 -11.91 14.31
N THR A 417 -0.65 -12.92 15.12
CA THR A 417 -0.81 -12.87 16.58
C THR A 417 0.42 -12.24 17.26
N LEU A 418 0.18 -11.48 18.32
CA LEU A 418 1.22 -10.93 19.19
C LEU A 418 1.42 -11.82 20.42
N THR A 419 0.33 -12.38 20.94
CA THR A 419 0.31 -13.27 22.10
C THR A 419 -0.34 -14.58 21.72
N ASP A 420 0.16 -15.70 22.26
CA ASP A 420 -0.52 -16.98 22.06
C ASP A 420 -1.81 -16.99 22.90
N THR A 421 -2.93 -16.83 22.24
CA THR A 421 -4.26 -16.76 22.85
C THR A 421 -5.01 -18.09 22.78
N GLY A 422 -4.36 -19.19 22.36
CA GLY A 422 -5.00 -20.50 22.17
C GLY A 422 -6.06 -20.50 21.05
N ARG A 423 -5.94 -19.60 20.07
CA ARG A 423 -6.86 -19.55 18.92
C ARG A 423 -6.73 -20.80 18.05
N PRO A 424 -7.83 -21.24 17.41
CA PRO A 424 -7.76 -22.28 16.39
C PRO A 424 -6.75 -21.94 15.29
N PRO A 425 -6.11 -22.95 14.68
CA PRO A 425 -5.25 -22.73 13.52
C PRO A 425 -6.04 -22.05 12.40
N ALA A 426 -5.38 -21.18 11.63
CA ALA A 426 -6.06 -20.41 10.60
C ALA A 426 -5.14 -20.05 9.44
N LEU A 427 -5.73 -19.74 8.29
CA LEU A 427 -5.02 -19.13 7.15
C LEU A 427 -5.62 -17.76 6.86
N VAL A 428 -4.77 -16.83 6.41
CA VAL A 428 -5.22 -15.52 5.91
C VAL A 428 -4.98 -15.47 4.41
N LEU A 429 -6.07 -15.50 3.65
CA LEU A 429 -6.07 -15.56 2.20
C LEU A 429 -6.42 -14.21 1.62
N SER A 430 -5.49 -13.59 0.89
CA SER A 430 -5.74 -12.39 0.10
C SER A 430 -6.32 -12.77 -1.26
N TYR A 431 -7.33 -12.02 -1.69
CA TYR A 431 -7.87 -12.08 -3.05
C TYR A 431 -7.65 -10.76 -3.83
N ALA A 432 -6.67 -9.96 -3.37
CA ALA A 432 -6.42 -8.65 -3.95
C ALA A 432 -5.73 -8.72 -5.31
N THR A 433 -4.77 -9.61 -5.50
CA THR A 433 -3.88 -9.64 -6.67
C THR A 433 -4.30 -10.65 -7.73
N VAL A 434 -5.01 -11.70 -7.33
CA VAL A 434 -5.32 -12.85 -8.18
C VAL A 434 -6.77 -12.74 -8.70
N GLY A 435 -6.97 -12.94 -10.00
CA GLY A 435 -8.32 -12.96 -10.60
C GLY A 435 -9.12 -14.20 -10.22
N CYS A 436 -10.44 -14.20 -10.52
CA CYS A 436 -11.36 -15.28 -10.13
C CYS A 436 -10.90 -16.69 -10.52
N GLU A 437 -10.36 -16.86 -11.73
CA GLU A 437 -9.86 -18.16 -12.21
C GLU A 437 -8.62 -18.62 -11.45
N GLY A 438 -7.66 -17.71 -11.26
CA GLY A 438 -6.45 -17.97 -10.47
C GLY A 438 -6.75 -18.31 -9.03
N LEU A 439 -7.73 -17.60 -8.40
CA LEU A 439 -8.22 -17.91 -7.05
C LEU A 439 -8.80 -19.33 -6.98
N ALA A 440 -9.65 -19.69 -7.94
CA ALA A 440 -10.23 -21.03 -7.96
C ALA A 440 -9.17 -22.12 -8.10
N ARG A 441 -8.16 -21.91 -8.95
CA ARG A 441 -7.02 -22.84 -9.12
C ARG A 441 -6.12 -22.89 -7.89
N GLY A 442 -5.72 -21.74 -7.34
CA GLY A 442 -4.89 -21.67 -6.14
C GLY A 442 -5.55 -22.32 -4.92
N ILE A 443 -6.86 -22.10 -4.72
CA ILE A 443 -7.62 -22.76 -3.65
C ILE A 443 -7.79 -24.25 -3.93
N ALA A 444 -7.88 -24.69 -5.19
CA ALA A 444 -7.91 -26.11 -5.52
C ALA A 444 -6.59 -26.81 -5.13
N GLU A 445 -5.43 -26.20 -5.41
CA GLU A 445 -4.13 -26.69 -5.00
C GLU A 445 -3.95 -26.69 -3.47
N LEU A 446 -4.41 -25.62 -2.80
CA LEU A 446 -4.46 -25.59 -1.35
C LEU A 446 -5.32 -26.73 -0.78
N GLY A 447 -6.46 -27.03 -1.42
CA GLY A 447 -7.32 -28.14 -1.06
C GLY A 447 -6.69 -29.53 -1.23
N VAL A 448 -5.79 -29.69 -2.20
CA VAL A 448 -4.99 -30.93 -2.34
C VAL A 448 -4.00 -31.07 -1.17
N ALA A 449 -3.30 -29.96 -0.81
CA ALA A 449 -2.40 -29.92 0.34
C ALA A 449 -3.15 -30.22 1.65
N TYR A 450 -4.33 -29.61 1.82
CA TYR A 450 -5.18 -29.77 3.00
C TYR A 450 -5.64 -31.22 3.23
N ARG A 451 -6.14 -31.90 2.18
CA ARG A 451 -6.61 -33.30 2.30
C ARG A 451 -5.53 -34.26 2.76
N ARG A 452 -4.25 -34.03 2.43
CA ARG A 452 -3.13 -34.86 2.88
C ARG A 452 -2.83 -34.77 4.37
N LEU A 453 -3.32 -33.74 5.03
CA LEU A 453 -3.09 -33.47 6.44
C LEU A 453 -4.30 -33.79 7.33
N LEU A 454 -5.41 -34.19 6.71
CA LEU A 454 -6.57 -34.63 7.49
C LEU A 454 -6.32 -36.00 8.10
N PRO A 455 -6.71 -36.22 9.39
CA PRO A 455 -6.66 -37.53 10.00
C PRO A 455 -7.51 -38.52 9.19
N GLY A 456 -6.90 -39.59 8.67
CA GLY A 456 -7.58 -40.62 7.88
C GLY A 456 -7.34 -40.55 6.36
N ALA A 457 -6.48 -39.68 5.87
CA ALA A 457 -5.99 -39.74 4.50
C ALA A 457 -5.02 -40.94 4.37
N VAL A 458 -5.57 -42.11 4.08
CA VAL A 458 -4.81 -43.31 3.73
C VAL A 458 -3.99 -43.05 2.46
N GLU A 459 -2.70 -43.44 2.49
CA GLU A 459 -1.86 -43.60 1.31
C GLU A 459 -2.54 -44.59 0.34
N GLY A 460 -3.30 -44.08 -0.59
CA GLY A 460 -3.97 -44.83 -1.61
C GLY A 460 -3.98 -44.02 -2.89
N GLU A 461 -2.95 -44.22 -3.70
CA GLU A 461 -2.89 -44.21 -5.14
C GLU A 461 -1.50 -43.81 -5.64
N THR A 462 -0.60 -44.80 -5.53
CA THR A 462 0.48 -44.90 -6.49
C THR A 462 0.08 -46.04 -7.42
N THR A 463 -0.51 -45.73 -8.55
CA THR A 463 -0.48 -46.57 -9.73
C THR A 463 -0.62 -45.66 -10.95
#